data_21dd03057cab2fa09a732bd6366ebba3
#
_entry.id   21dd03057cab2fa09a732bd6366ebba3
#
_cell.length_a   1.000
_cell.length_b   1.000
_cell.length_c   1.000
_cell.angle_alpha   90.00
_cell.angle_beta   90.00
_cell.angle_gamma   90.00
#
_symmetry.space_group_name_H-M   'P 1'
#
loop_
_entity.id
_entity.type
_entity.pdbx_description
1 polymer ?
#
loop_
_entity_poly.entity_id
_entity_poly.type
_entity_poly.pdbx_seq_one_letter_code
_entity_poly.pdbx_strand_id
1 'polypeptide(L)'
;EGVEATHAERARRLRIDDLVCVFDGIGRSAAARISEVTQRPLQVHLVIDHYEHWPPPATRIHLVSALPKGDRQATMLDMATQLGMTDYTPLRCDRSVSQARVQTYDRWRRVLIESCKQSHRPWLPVLHPSVDLKDWIAQCAGTNAVNVIADKGGGTGDQAIENCLLNAESVCLLVGPEGGFSDTEREHLDEAKSEMLALGDGVLRVETAAVALIAFVGRLLSSDGSPP
;
A
#
# COMPACT_ATOMS: atom_id res chain seq x y z
N GLU A 1 -8.45 6.30 22.94
CA GLU A 1 -9.30 5.24 23.50
C GLU A 1 -9.03 3.89 22.83
N GLY A 2 -9.56 2.78 23.38
CA GLY A 2 -9.54 1.45 22.79
C GLY A 2 -8.13 0.88 22.60
N VAL A 3 -7.88 0.31 21.41
CA VAL A 3 -6.62 -0.38 21.08
C VAL A 3 -5.43 0.57 21.17
N GLU A 4 -5.57 1.81 20.74
CA GLU A 4 -4.50 2.81 20.76
C GLU A 4 -4.11 3.22 22.19
N ALA A 5 -5.09 3.42 23.08
CA ALA A 5 -4.81 3.71 24.49
C ALA A 5 -4.11 2.51 25.16
N THR A 6 -4.54 1.28 24.85
CA THR A 6 -3.90 0.07 25.34
C THR A 6 -2.46 -0.06 24.83
N HIS A 7 -2.22 0.29 23.56
CA HIS A 7 -0.87 0.28 22.97
C HIS A 7 0.03 1.32 23.67
N ALA A 8 -0.46 2.54 23.86
CA ALA A 8 0.28 3.62 24.49
C ALA A 8 0.69 3.25 25.93
N GLU A 9 -0.26 2.78 26.72
CA GLU A 9 -0.02 2.48 28.14
C GLU A 9 0.81 1.21 28.33
N ARG A 10 0.44 0.08 27.69
CA ARG A 10 1.03 -1.23 27.95
C ARG A 10 2.28 -1.52 27.14
N ALA A 11 2.27 -1.25 25.82
CA ALA A 11 3.38 -1.57 24.95
C ALA A 11 4.51 -0.52 25.03
N ARG A 12 4.14 0.77 25.01
CA ARG A 12 5.07 1.89 25.06
C ARG A 12 5.36 2.39 26.47
N ARG A 13 4.53 2.00 27.47
CA ARG A 13 4.64 2.45 28.86
C ARG A 13 4.69 3.99 29.01
N LEU A 14 3.95 4.66 28.17
CA LEU A 14 3.89 6.12 28.13
C LEU A 14 3.27 6.66 29.42
N ARG A 15 3.77 7.81 29.87
CA ARG A 15 3.39 8.48 31.11
C ARG A 15 2.89 9.88 30.83
N ILE A 16 2.30 10.52 31.84
CA ILE A 16 1.99 11.96 31.82
C ILE A 16 3.28 12.72 31.51
N ASP A 17 3.15 13.76 30.69
CA ASP A 17 4.21 14.62 30.13
C ASP A 17 5.05 13.99 28.99
N ASP A 18 4.86 12.71 28.64
CA ASP A 18 5.54 12.15 27.47
C ASP A 18 5.01 12.81 26.19
N LEU A 19 5.95 13.07 25.28
CA LEU A 19 5.67 13.58 23.94
C LEU A 19 5.31 12.44 23.01
N VAL A 20 4.26 12.62 22.24
CA VAL A 20 3.78 11.67 21.25
C VAL A 20 3.45 12.39 19.95
N CYS A 21 3.58 11.68 18.82
CA CYS A 21 3.03 12.11 17.56
C CYS A 21 1.77 11.29 17.28
N VAL A 22 0.69 11.96 16.93
CA VAL A 22 -0.57 11.33 16.55
C VAL A 22 -0.94 11.75 15.13
N PHE A 23 -1.66 10.89 14.40
CA PHE A 23 -2.14 11.20 13.07
C PHE A 23 -3.54 10.59 12.85
N ASP A 24 -4.30 11.15 11.91
CA ASP A 24 -5.68 10.72 11.64
C ASP A 24 -5.81 9.75 10.44
N GLY A 25 -4.74 9.52 9.72
CA GLY A 25 -4.72 8.68 8.51
C GLY A 25 -5.24 9.35 7.25
N ILE A 26 -5.54 10.65 7.30
CA ILE A 26 -6.02 11.47 6.17
C ILE A 26 -5.21 12.76 5.98
N GLY A 27 -3.93 12.70 6.35
CA GLY A 27 -2.97 13.78 6.12
C GLY A 27 -2.85 14.81 7.21
N ARG A 28 -3.42 14.58 8.40
CA ARG A 28 -3.15 15.45 9.55
C ARG A 28 -2.36 14.70 10.61
N SER A 29 -1.34 15.35 11.13
CA SER A 29 -0.59 14.88 12.28
C SER A 29 -0.49 15.97 13.33
N ALA A 30 -0.14 15.60 14.56
CA ALA A 30 0.04 16.54 15.64
C ALA A 30 1.12 16.07 16.61
N ALA A 31 1.97 16.98 17.03
CA ALA A 31 2.78 16.80 18.23
C ALA A 31 1.89 17.06 19.44
N ALA A 32 1.90 16.16 20.39
CA ALA A 32 1.06 16.22 21.56
C ALA A 32 1.79 15.75 22.82
N ARG A 33 1.30 16.19 23.97
CA ARG A 33 1.76 15.76 25.28
C ARG A 33 0.65 15.02 26.00
N ILE A 34 0.99 13.92 26.68
CA ILE A 34 0.05 13.19 27.51
C ILE A 34 -0.27 14.01 28.74
N SER A 35 -1.53 14.41 28.90
CA SER A 35 -1.99 15.20 30.05
C SER A 35 -2.59 14.34 31.16
N GLU A 36 -3.23 13.22 30.80
CA GLU A 36 -3.90 12.34 31.76
C GLU A 36 -4.01 10.93 31.20
N VAL A 37 -3.93 9.93 32.08
CA VAL A 37 -4.21 8.53 31.79
C VAL A 37 -5.24 8.03 32.78
N THR A 38 -6.45 7.73 32.30
CA THR A 38 -7.51 7.11 33.10
C THR A 38 -7.53 5.62 32.90
N GLN A 39 -7.86 4.84 33.95
CA GLN A 39 -7.76 3.37 33.91
C GLN A 39 -9.11 2.68 33.68
N ARG A 40 -10.24 3.36 33.95
CA ARG A 40 -11.59 2.79 33.84
C ARG A 40 -12.60 3.82 33.35
N PRO A 41 -12.91 3.86 32.02
CA PRO A 41 -12.28 3.12 30.93
C PRO A 41 -10.82 3.59 30.69
N LEU A 42 -10.00 2.76 30.07
CA LEU A 42 -8.63 3.14 29.72
C LEU A 42 -8.69 4.20 28.61
N GLN A 43 -8.23 5.40 28.94
CA GLN A 43 -8.16 6.56 28.03
C GLN A 43 -6.83 7.29 28.25
N VAL A 44 -6.28 7.80 27.18
CA VAL A 44 -5.12 8.68 27.19
C VAL A 44 -5.56 10.03 26.66
N HIS A 45 -5.46 11.06 27.49
CA HIS A 45 -5.80 12.44 27.13
C HIS A 45 -4.55 13.15 26.65
N LEU A 46 -4.68 13.89 25.56
CA LEU A 46 -3.59 14.56 24.90
C LEU A 46 -3.87 16.06 24.84
N VAL A 47 -2.85 16.85 25.11
CA VAL A 47 -2.81 18.28 24.76
C VAL A 47 -2.01 18.42 23.49
N ILE A 48 -2.62 18.97 22.46
CA ILE A 48 -1.98 19.19 21.17
C ILE A 48 -1.09 20.45 21.26
N ASP A 49 0.19 20.29 20.96
CA ASP A 49 1.13 21.40 20.94
C ASP A 49 1.19 22.04 19.55
N HIS A 50 1.19 21.22 18.48
CA HIS A 50 1.30 21.70 17.11
C HIS A 50 0.60 20.73 16.13
N TYR A 51 -0.08 21.30 15.13
CA TYR A 51 -0.70 20.56 14.02
C TYR A 51 0.12 20.71 12.75
N GLU A 52 0.23 19.61 12.02
CA GLU A 52 0.81 19.56 10.69
C GLU A 52 -0.21 19.05 9.68
N HIS A 53 -0.20 19.65 8.50
CA HIS A 53 -1.02 19.23 7.37
C HIS A 53 -0.13 18.77 6.23
N TRP A 54 -0.33 17.54 5.83
CA TRP A 54 0.41 16.91 4.74
C TRP A 54 -0.48 16.86 3.51
N PRO A 55 -0.03 17.37 2.37
CA PRO A 55 -0.80 17.24 1.13
C PRO A 55 -0.99 15.75 0.79
N PRO A 56 -2.04 15.40 0.04
CA PRO A 56 -2.18 14.04 -0.47
C PRO A 56 -0.98 13.70 -1.37
N PRO A 57 -0.60 12.43 -1.49
CA PRO A 57 0.43 11.99 -2.41
C PRO A 57 0.15 12.51 -3.83
N ALA A 58 1.17 13.08 -4.49
CA ALA A 58 1.03 13.67 -5.82
C ALA A 58 0.60 12.62 -6.86
N THR A 59 1.14 11.40 -6.75
CA THR A 59 0.76 10.25 -7.56
C THR A 59 0.22 9.15 -6.66
N ARG A 60 -0.90 8.55 -7.05
CA ARG A 60 -1.45 7.38 -6.36
C ARG A 60 -0.74 6.12 -6.82
N ILE A 61 -0.23 5.34 -5.89
CA ILE A 61 0.37 4.02 -6.13
C ILE A 61 -0.60 2.94 -5.63
N HIS A 62 -1.32 2.33 -6.56
CA HIS A 62 -2.32 1.32 -6.27
C HIS A 62 -1.76 -0.08 -6.52
N LEU A 63 -1.48 -0.83 -5.47
CA LEU A 63 -1.09 -2.23 -5.58
C LEU A 63 -2.32 -3.12 -5.78
N VAL A 64 -2.33 -3.89 -6.86
CA VAL A 64 -3.37 -4.84 -7.23
C VAL A 64 -2.73 -6.20 -7.36
N SER A 65 -2.82 -7.04 -6.33
CA SER A 65 -2.04 -8.28 -6.32
C SER A 65 -2.85 -9.50 -5.96
N ALA A 66 -2.51 -10.63 -6.56
CA ALA A 66 -2.91 -11.93 -6.03
C ALA A 66 -2.42 -12.07 -4.59
N LEU A 67 -3.09 -12.90 -3.79
CA LEU A 67 -2.71 -13.12 -2.40
C LEU A 67 -1.53 -14.09 -2.32
N PRO A 68 -0.41 -13.70 -1.70
CA PRO A 68 0.67 -14.63 -1.42
C PRO A 68 0.22 -15.72 -0.43
N LYS A 69 0.86 -16.88 -0.50
CA LYS A 69 0.56 -18.01 0.39
C LYS A 69 0.99 -17.76 1.83
N GLY A 70 0.18 -18.21 2.77
CA GLY A 70 0.48 -18.13 4.20
C GLY A 70 0.42 -16.71 4.75
N ASP A 71 1.30 -16.41 5.71
CA ASP A 71 1.30 -15.11 6.43
C ASP A 71 2.02 -13.96 5.70
N ARG A 72 2.57 -14.23 4.51
CA ARG A 72 3.37 -13.26 3.73
C ARG A 72 2.58 -12.02 3.30
N GLN A 73 1.25 -12.11 3.27
CA GLN A 73 0.38 -10.98 2.99
C GLN A 73 0.60 -9.81 3.95
N ALA A 74 0.74 -10.08 5.25
CA ALA A 74 0.98 -9.03 6.24
C ALA A 74 2.35 -8.36 6.02
N THR A 75 3.38 -9.15 5.74
CA THR A 75 4.74 -8.64 5.42
C THR A 75 4.74 -7.80 4.14
N MET A 76 4.03 -8.25 3.10
CA MET A 76 3.90 -7.50 1.85
C MET A 76 3.23 -6.14 2.08
N LEU A 77 2.11 -6.11 2.80
CA LEU A 77 1.39 -4.87 3.10
C LEU A 77 2.21 -3.91 3.96
N ASP A 78 2.95 -4.43 4.94
CA ASP A 78 3.84 -3.61 5.78
C ASP A 78 4.93 -2.94 4.93
N MET A 79 5.68 -3.70 4.14
CA MET A 79 6.73 -3.17 3.27
C MET A 79 6.16 -2.22 2.20
N ALA A 80 5.04 -2.59 1.56
CA ALA A 80 4.39 -1.77 0.54
C ALA A 80 3.95 -0.41 1.09
N THR A 81 3.41 -0.39 2.31
CA THR A 81 3.04 0.85 2.99
C THR A 81 4.25 1.74 3.23
N GLN A 82 5.35 1.20 3.74
CA GLN A 82 6.60 1.95 3.96
C GLN A 82 7.14 2.56 2.66
N LEU A 83 6.98 1.86 1.53
CA LEU A 83 7.47 2.28 0.22
C LEU A 83 6.51 3.23 -0.54
N GLY A 84 5.38 3.62 0.04
CA GLY A 84 4.54 4.64 -0.57
C GLY A 84 3.24 4.17 -1.18
N MET A 85 2.87 2.89 -1.05
CA MET A 85 1.54 2.42 -1.48
C MET A 85 0.43 3.29 -0.89
N THR A 86 -0.49 3.72 -1.75
CA THR A 86 -1.67 4.53 -1.36
C THR A 86 -2.94 3.72 -1.32
N ASP A 87 -3.02 2.66 -2.11
CA ASP A 87 -4.20 1.83 -2.27
C ASP A 87 -3.81 0.36 -2.42
N TYR A 88 -4.63 -0.54 -1.88
CA TYR A 88 -4.46 -1.98 -2.05
C TYR A 88 -5.76 -2.66 -2.44
N THR A 89 -5.73 -3.46 -3.51
CA THR A 89 -6.83 -4.33 -3.94
C THR A 89 -6.35 -5.78 -4.06
N PRO A 90 -6.93 -6.72 -3.30
CA PRO A 90 -6.68 -8.14 -3.52
C PRO A 90 -7.24 -8.59 -4.88
N LEU A 91 -6.39 -9.16 -5.73
CA LEU A 91 -6.73 -9.61 -7.07
C LEU A 91 -7.07 -11.09 -7.07
N ARG A 92 -8.17 -11.46 -7.70
CA ARG A 92 -8.49 -12.85 -8.02
C ARG A 92 -8.17 -13.12 -9.49
N CYS A 93 -7.37 -14.14 -9.71
CA CYS A 93 -6.99 -14.64 -11.02
C CYS A 93 -7.39 -16.13 -11.14
N ASP A 94 -7.46 -16.64 -12.36
CA ASP A 94 -7.81 -18.05 -12.65
C ASP A 94 -6.94 -19.04 -11.88
N ARG A 95 -5.65 -18.73 -11.76
CA ARG A 95 -4.66 -19.57 -11.07
C ARG A 95 -4.40 -19.17 -9.60
N SER A 96 -5.29 -18.35 -9.01
CA SER A 96 -5.21 -17.97 -7.60
C SER A 96 -5.55 -19.14 -6.68
N VAL A 97 -4.67 -19.43 -5.72
CA VAL A 97 -4.90 -20.48 -4.70
C VAL A 97 -5.56 -19.92 -3.44
N SER A 98 -5.32 -18.66 -3.13
CA SER A 98 -5.78 -18.00 -1.91
C SER A 98 -6.88 -16.99 -2.21
N GLN A 99 -7.83 -16.85 -1.28
CA GLN A 99 -8.90 -15.86 -1.38
C GLN A 99 -8.98 -15.03 -0.10
N ALA A 100 -9.27 -13.73 -0.25
CA ALA A 100 -9.51 -12.84 0.88
C ALA A 100 -10.83 -13.19 1.59
N ARG A 101 -10.80 -13.32 2.91
CA ARG A 101 -11.99 -13.48 3.76
C ARG A 101 -12.26 -12.17 4.49
N VAL A 102 -13.52 -11.89 4.81
CA VAL A 102 -13.95 -10.65 5.48
C VAL A 102 -13.12 -10.37 6.74
N GLN A 103 -12.92 -11.37 7.61
CA GLN A 103 -12.14 -11.22 8.85
C GLN A 103 -10.65 -10.88 8.62
N THR A 104 -10.15 -11.10 7.41
CA THR A 104 -8.76 -10.82 7.06
C THR A 104 -8.51 -9.31 6.89
N TYR A 105 -9.52 -8.56 6.47
CA TYR A 105 -9.42 -7.12 6.24
C TYR A 105 -9.13 -6.33 7.52
N ASP A 106 -9.72 -6.70 8.66
CA ASP A 106 -9.43 -6.07 9.95
C ASP A 106 -7.97 -6.28 10.38
N ARG A 107 -7.43 -7.48 10.12
CA ARG A 107 -6.02 -7.77 10.37
C ARG A 107 -5.11 -6.93 9.47
N TRP A 108 -5.42 -6.83 8.18
CA TRP A 108 -4.65 -6.04 7.23
C TRP A 108 -4.70 -4.55 7.57
N ARG A 109 -5.86 -4.04 7.92
CA ARG A 109 -6.00 -2.65 8.37
C ARG A 109 -5.09 -2.33 9.56
N ARG A 110 -4.97 -3.24 10.53
CA ARG A 110 -4.04 -3.07 11.66
C ARG A 110 -2.58 -3.03 11.19
N VAL A 111 -2.20 -3.90 10.26
CA VAL A 111 -0.85 -3.89 9.67
C VAL A 111 -0.56 -2.54 9.01
N LEU A 112 -1.49 -2.02 8.19
CA LEU A 112 -1.33 -0.70 7.54
C LEU A 112 -1.17 0.43 8.57
N ILE A 113 -1.97 0.43 9.64
CA ILE A 113 -1.88 1.42 10.72
C ILE A 113 -0.51 1.35 11.42
N GLU A 114 -0.06 0.15 11.83
CA GLU A 114 1.24 -0.01 12.49
C GLU A 114 2.41 0.35 11.57
N SER A 115 2.31 0.03 10.28
CA SER A 115 3.28 0.42 9.28
C SER A 115 3.34 1.95 9.10
N CYS A 116 2.19 2.63 9.04
CA CYS A 116 2.12 4.09 8.98
C CYS A 116 2.76 4.75 10.22
N LYS A 117 2.50 4.19 11.42
CA LYS A 117 3.13 4.68 12.66
C LYS A 117 4.66 4.55 12.62
N GLN A 118 5.15 3.41 12.17
CA GLN A 118 6.58 3.13 12.11
C GLN A 118 7.29 3.97 11.05
N SER A 119 6.66 4.19 9.90
CA SER A 119 7.23 4.93 8.77
C SER A 119 6.88 6.43 8.77
N HIS A 120 6.21 6.92 9.81
CA HIS A 120 5.75 8.31 9.96
C HIS A 120 4.91 8.82 8.78
N ARG A 121 4.09 7.93 8.19
CA ARG A 121 3.22 8.28 7.08
C ARG A 121 1.84 8.74 7.60
N PRO A 122 1.44 10.00 7.36
CA PRO A 122 0.16 10.53 7.85
C PRO A 122 -1.04 10.10 7.01
N TRP A 123 -0.80 9.50 5.83
CA TRP A 123 -1.84 8.97 4.94
C TRP A 123 -1.92 7.45 5.05
N LEU A 124 -3.08 6.96 5.54
CA LEU A 124 -3.33 5.52 5.63
C LEU A 124 -3.74 4.98 4.25
N PRO A 125 -3.09 3.92 3.75
CA PRO A 125 -3.51 3.30 2.50
C PRO A 125 -4.96 2.84 2.52
N VAL A 126 -5.67 3.05 1.41
CA VAL A 126 -7.05 2.59 1.24
C VAL A 126 -7.06 1.10 0.91
N LEU A 127 -7.83 0.33 1.67
CA LEU A 127 -7.99 -1.09 1.49
C LEU A 127 -9.33 -1.36 0.77
N HIS A 128 -9.24 -1.83 -0.48
CA HIS A 128 -10.39 -2.09 -1.33
C HIS A 128 -10.88 -3.54 -1.24
N PRO A 129 -12.15 -3.81 -1.58
CA PRO A 129 -12.65 -5.16 -1.74
C PRO A 129 -11.87 -5.94 -2.81
N SER A 130 -11.84 -7.27 -2.68
CA SER A 130 -11.25 -8.14 -3.69
C SER A 130 -12.02 -8.07 -5.02
N VAL A 131 -11.29 -8.08 -6.13
CA VAL A 131 -11.82 -7.94 -7.49
C VAL A 131 -11.27 -9.04 -8.40
N ASP A 132 -12.04 -9.46 -9.39
CA ASP A 132 -11.55 -10.32 -10.48
C ASP A 132 -10.77 -9.49 -11.51
N LEU A 133 -9.75 -10.07 -12.14
CA LEU A 133 -8.91 -9.33 -13.08
C LEU A 133 -9.72 -8.67 -14.20
N LYS A 134 -10.69 -9.37 -14.77
CA LYS A 134 -11.58 -8.84 -15.81
C LYS A 134 -12.34 -7.59 -15.35
N ASP A 135 -12.88 -7.64 -14.13
CA ASP A 135 -13.64 -6.52 -13.56
C ASP A 135 -12.70 -5.35 -13.22
N TRP A 136 -11.48 -5.64 -12.77
CA TRP A 136 -10.45 -4.63 -12.55
C TRP A 136 -10.12 -3.87 -13.84
N ILE A 137 -9.85 -4.59 -14.93
CA ILE A 137 -9.55 -3.99 -16.24
C ILE A 137 -10.71 -3.12 -16.70
N ALA A 138 -11.96 -3.60 -16.57
CA ALA A 138 -13.14 -2.82 -16.91
C ALA A 138 -13.28 -1.54 -16.07
N GLN A 139 -12.92 -1.56 -14.78
CA GLN A 139 -12.93 -0.38 -13.92
C GLN A 139 -11.83 0.63 -14.29
N CYS A 140 -10.69 0.16 -14.78
CA CYS A 140 -9.59 1.03 -15.22
C CYS A 140 -9.84 1.63 -16.61
N ALA A 141 -10.74 1.06 -17.40
CA ALA A 141 -11.04 1.54 -18.73
C ALA A 141 -11.52 3.00 -18.71
N GLY A 142 -10.85 3.86 -19.50
CA GLY A 142 -11.15 5.30 -19.56
C GLY A 142 -10.58 6.15 -18.43
N THR A 143 -9.78 5.58 -17.53
CA THR A 143 -9.00 6.34 -16.54
C THR A 143 -7.63 6.71 -17.10
N ASN A 144 -6.99 7.74 -16.52
CA ASN A 144 -5.59 8.10 -16.84
C ASN A 144 -4.57 7.31 -15.99
N ALA A 145 -4.96 6.14 -15.48
CA ALA A 145 -4.06 5.30 -14.70
C ALA A 145 -3.12 4.52 -15.62
N VAL A 146 -1.83 4.52 -15.30
CA VAL A 146 -0.84 3.67 -15.96
C VAL A 146 -0.83 2.30 -15.29
N ASN A 147 -1.11 1.24 -16.04
CA ASN A 147 -1.07 -0.13 -15.55
C ASN A 147 0.31 -0.74 -15.81
N VAL A 148 1.01 -1.16 -14.76
CA VAL A 148 2.30 -1.84 -14.85
C VAL A 148 2.18 -3.23 -14.23
N ILE A 149 2.55 -4.25 -14.98
CA ILE A 149 2.49 -5.65 -14.58
C ILE A 149 3.90 -6.15 -14.29
N ALA A 150 4.10 -6.76 -13.13
CA ALA A 150 5.31 -7.54 -12.88
C ALA A 150 5.25 -8.86 -13.66
N ASP A 151 5.95 -8.95 -14.77
CA ASP A 151 6.05 -10.16 -15.60
C ASP A 151 7.47 -10.39 -16.08
N LYS A 152 7.94 -11.65 -15.98
CA LYS A 152 9.29 -12.04 -16.40
C LYS A 152 9.56 -11.81 -17.91
N GLY A 153 8.52 -11.83 -18.73
CA GLY A 153 8.59 -11.58 -20.18
C GLY A 153 8.59 -10.10 -20.56
N GLY A 154 8.50 -9.21 -19.58
CA GLY A 154 8.48 -7.77 -19.82
C GLY A 154 9.85 -7.18 -20.15
N GLY A 155 9.85 -5.90 -20.53
CA GLY A 155 11.07 -5.11 -20.67
C GLY A 155 11.74 -4.84 -19.31
N THR A 156 12.99 -4.39 -19.33
CA THR A 156 13.75 -4.06 -18.10
C THR A 156 13.56 -2.61 -17.62
N GLY A 157 12.44 -1.98 -17.99
CA GLY A 157 12.17 -0.57 -17.68
C GLY A 157 12.92 0.35 -18.64
N ASP A 158 12.35 0.55 -19.82
CA ASP A 158 12.87 1.51 -20.77
C ASP A 158 12.39 2.95 -20.46
N GLN A 159 13.00 3.92 -21.13
CA GLN A 159 12.66 5.34 -20.97
C GLN A 159 11.17 5.63 -21.26
N ALA A 160 10.50 4.80 -22.05
CA ALA A 160 9.08 4.98 -22.37
C ALA A 160 8.20 4.71 -21.17
N ILE A 161 8.46 3.61 -20.43
CA ILE A 161 7.76 3.28 -19.18
C ILE A 161 8.03 4.36 -18.13
N GLU A 162 9.29 4.79 -17.97
CA GLU A 162 9.64 5.86 -17.03
C GLU A 162 8.88 7.15 -17.34
N ASN A 163 8.84 7.57 -18.61
CA ASN A 163 8.11 8.75 -19.02
C ASN A 163 6.59 8.64 -18.78
N CYS A 164 6.00 7.47 -18.99
CA CYS A 164 4.58 7.23 -18.68
C CYS A 164 4.32 7.37 -17.18
N LEU A 165 5.20 6.82 -16.33
CA LEU A 165 5.07 6.86 -14.88
C LEU A 165 5.21 8.28 -14.31
N LEU A 166 6.18 9.05 -14.79
CA LEU A 166 6.43 10.43 -14.32
C LEU A 166 5.27 11.39 -14.60
N ASN A 167 4.47 11.12 -15.64
CA ASN A 167 3.31 11.95 -15.99
C ASN A 167 1.98 11.38 -15.48
N ALA A 168 1.99 10.30 -14.70
CA ALA A 168 0.80 9.64 -14.25
C ALA A 168 0.26 10.24 -12.93
N GLU A 169 -1.04 10.53 -12.87
CA GLU A 169 -1.74 10.88 -11.63
C GLU A 169 -1.96 9.63 -10.76
N SER A 170 -2.04 8.46 -11.39
CA SER A 170 -2.24 7.17 -10.73
C SER A 170 -1.51 6.07 -11.48
N VAL A 171 -0.83 5.21 -10.72
CA VAL A 171 -0.14 4.03 -11.21
C VAL A 171 -0.73 2.80 -10.55
N CYS A 172 -1.21 1.86 -11.36
CA CYS A 172 -1.74 0.58 -10.91
C CYS A 172 -0.68 -0.50 -11.13
N LEU A 173 -0.22 -1.12 -10.05
CA LEU A 173 0.83 -2.11 -10.03
C LEU A 173 0.20 -3.50 -9.89
N LEU A 174 0.22 -4.27 -10.96
CA LEU A 174 -0.43 -5.58 -11.02
C LEU A 174 0.58 -6.70 -10.79
N VAL A 175 0.26 -7.59 -9.85
CA VAL A 175 1.05 -8.78 -9.55
C VAL A 175 0.17 -10.02 -9.56
N GLY A 176 0.39 -10.90 -10.51
CA GLY A 176 -0.32 -12.17 -10.65
C GLY A 176 0.04 -13.21 -9.58
N PRO A 177 -0.67 -14.35 -9.55
CA PRO A 177 -0.34 -15.47 -8.66
C PRO A 177 0.95 -16.17 -9.07
N GLU A 178 1.47 -17.05 -8.22
CA GLU A 178 2.70 -17.81 -8.52
C GLU A 178 2.60 -18.66 -9.80
N GLY A 179 1.38 -19.06 -10.19
CA GLY A 179 1.13 -19.75 -11.47
C GLY A 179 1.08 -18.83 -12.69
N GLY A 180 1.28 -17.51 -12.49
CA GLY A 180 1.13 -16.49 -13.54
C GLY A 180 -0.32 -16.28 -13.96
N PHE A 181 -0.53 -15.35 -14.88
CA PHE A 181 -1.82 -15.14 -15.52
C PHE A 181 -2.13 -16.26 -16.53
N SER A 182 -3.41 -16.59 -16.71
CA SER A 182 -3.86 -17.49 -17.79
C SER A 182 -3.72 -16.81 -19.16
N ASP A 183 -3.84 -17.56 -20.24
CA ASP A 183 -3.74 -17.00 -21.59
C ASP A 183 -4.85 -15.98 -21.85
N THR A 184 -6.08 -16.28 -21.41
CA THR A 184 -7.22 -15.35 -21.48
C THR A 184 -6.99 -14.09 -20.66
N GLU A 185 -6.40 -14.22 -19.47
CA GLU A 185 -6.05 -13.07 -18.61
C GLU A 185 -4.98 -12.20 -19.27
N ARG A 186 -4.00 -12.81 -19.94
CA ARG A 186 -2.96 -12.08 -20.70
C ARG A 186 -3.55 -11.31 -21.87
N GLU A 187 -4.46 -11.93 -22.64
CA GLU A 187 -5.18 -11.24 -23.72
C GLU A 187 -5.89 -9.98 -23.22
N HIS A 188 -6.61 -10.06 -22.09
CA HIS A 188 -7.26 -8.89 -21.48
C HIS A 188 -6.27 -7.81 -21.03
N LEU A 189 -5.12 -8.20 -20.50
CA LEU A 189 -4.08 -7.27 -20.07
C LEU A 189 -3.42 -6.55 -21.26
N ASP A 190 -3.23 -7.27 -22.38
CA ASP A 190 -2.71 -6.72 -23.62
C ASP A 190 -3.71 -5.73 -24.26
N GLU A 191 -5.01 -6.09 -24.29
CA GLU A 191 -6.08 -5.20 -24.75
C GLU A 191 -6.16 -3.91 -23.93
N ALA A 192 -5.87 -4.00 -22.63
CA ALA A 192 -5.82 -2.85 -21.71
C ALA A 192 -4.53 -2.02 -21.85
N LYS A 193 -3.64 -2.37 -22.79
CA LYS A 193 -2.34 -1.70 -23.01
C LYS A 193 -1.52 -1.57 -21.72
N SER A 194 -1.51 -2.63 -20.93
CA SER A 194 -0.73 -2.66 -19.69
C SER A 194 0.76 -2.84 -20.01
N GLU A 195 1.61 -2.07 -19.35
CA GLU A 195 3.06 -2.14 -19.49
C GLU A 195 3.61 -3.35 -18.71
N MET A 196 4.40 -4.20 -19.35
CA MET A 196 5.03 -5.35 -18.71
C MET A 196 6.46 -5.01 -18.29
N LEU A 197 6.76 -5.19 -17.01
CA LEU A 197 8.07 -4.90 -16.44
C LEU A 197 8.71 -6.16 -15.82
N ALA A 198 9.90 -6.51 -16.31
CA ALA A 198 10.73 -7.54 -15.71
C ALA A 198 11.53 -6.96 -14.54
N LEU A 199 11.37 -7.54 -13.36
CA LEU A 199 12.05 -7.11 -12.12
C LEU A 199 13.36 -7.90 -11.85
N GLY A 200 13.81 -8.69 -12.81
CA GLY A 200 15.01 -9.50 -12.73
C GLY A 200 14.86 -10.83 -13.50
N ASP A 201 15.92 -11.62 -13.53
CA ASP A 201 16.00 -12.85 -14.34
C ASP A 201 15.21 -14.04 -13.73
N GLY A 202 14.92 -13.98 -12.44
CA GLY A 202 14.26 -15.04 -11.69
C GLY A 202 12.75 -14.90 -11.61
N VAL A 203 12.07 -16.03 -11.31
CA VAL A 203 10.66 -16.01 -10.91
C VAL A 203 10.58 -15.50 -9.48
N LEU A 204 9.90 -14.38 -9.27
CA LEU A 204 9.69 -13.80 -7.96
C LEU A 204 8.39 -14.35 -7.32
N ARG A 205 8.37 -14.41 -5.99
CA ARG A 205 7.13 -14.63 -5.25
C ARG A 205 6.27 -13.37 -5.32
N VAL A 206 4.95 -13.51 -5.11
CA VAL A 206 3.99 -12.39 -5.15
C VAL A 206 4.44 -11.23 -4.28
N GLU A 207 4.78 -11.50 -3.01
CA GLU A 207 5.22 -10.47 -2.07
C GLU A 207 6.52 -9.78 -2.50
N THR A 208 7.45 -10.54 -3.07
CA THR A 208 8.71 -9.99 -3.56
C THR A 208 8.50 -9.11 -4.79
N ALA A 209 7.70 -9.57 -5.74
CA ALA A 209 7.37 -8.81 -6.95
C ALA A 209 6.64 -7.51 -6.60
N ALA A 210 5.66 -7.56 -5.68
CA ALA A 210 4.91 -6.40 -5.24
C ALA A 210 5.82 -5.33 -4.61
N VAL A 211 6.68 -5.73 -3.67
CA VAL A 211 7.59 -4.80 -2.98
C VAL A 211 8.62 -4.21 -3.95
N ALA A 212 9.20 -5.05 -4.83
CA ALA A 212 10.17 -4.59 -5.82
C ALA A 212 9.56 -3.61 -6.82
N LEU A 213 8.34 -3.89 -7.29
CA LEU A 213 7.62 -3.03 -8.23
C LEU A 213 7.29 -1.67 -7.61
N ILE A 214 6.79 -1.65 -6.37
CA ILE A 214 6.52 -0.39 -5.64
C ILE A 214 7.81 0.40 -5.42
N ALA A 215 8.91 -0.27 -5.01
CA ALA A 215 10.19 0.39 -4.80
C ALA A 215 10.73 1.02 -6.08
N PHE A 216 10.63 0.33 -7.22
CA PHE A 216 11.03 0.84 -8.52
C PHE A 216 10.23 2.09 -8.90
N VAL A 217 8.90 2.01 -8.86
CA VAL A 217 8.02 3.13 -9.20
C VAL A 217 8.16 4.29 -8.23
N GLY A 218 8.18 4.01 -6.93
CA GLY A 218 8.36 5.03 -5.90
C GLY A 218 9.68 5.81 -6.05
N ARG A 219 10.76 5.11 -6.45
CA ARG A 219 12.04 5.73 -6.75
C ARG A 219 11.95 6.71 -7.94
N LEU A 220 11.27 6.32 -9.02
CA LEU A 220 11.09 7.17 -10.19
C LEU A 220 10.29 8.43 -9.85
N LEU A 221 9.17 8.27 -9.13
CA LEU A 221 8.30 9.37 -8.73
C LEU A 221 8.96 10.33 -7.72
N SER A 222 9.94 9.86 -6.94
CA SER A 222 10.69 10.70 -5.99
C SER A 222 11.81 11.51 -6.66
N SER A 223 12.16 11.23 -7.91
CA SER A 223 13.29 11.88 -8.61
C SER A 223 12.99 13.34 -9.01
N ASP A 224 11.75 13.79 -8.94
CA ASP A 224 11.31 15.14 -9.32
C ASP A 224 11.44 16.19 -8.20
N GLY A 225 12.32 15.97 -7.22
CA GLY A 225 12.82 17.04 -6.33
C GLY A 225 11.89 17.49 -5.21
N SER A 226 10.83 16.76 -4.92
CA SER A 226 10.07 16.98 -3.67
C SER A 226 10.71 16.16 -2.54
N PRO A 227 11.16 16.78 -1.45
CA PRO A 227 11.59 16.03 -0.26
C PRO A 227 10.40 15.27 0.33
N PRO A 228 10.65 14.11 0.95
CA PRO A 228 9.63 13.27 1.57
C PRO A 228 8.92 13.95 2.73
#